data_add9de91a62f7970be3bd4480f65329f
#
_entry.id   add9de91a62f7970be3bd4480f65329f
#
_cell.length_a   1.000
_cell.length_b   1.000
_cell.length_c   1.000
_cell.angle_alpha   90.00
_cell.angle_beta   90.00
_cell.angle_gamma   90.00
#
_symmetry.space_group_name_H-M   'P 1'
#
loop_
_entity.id
_entity.type
_entity.pdbx_description
1 polymer ?
#
loop_
_entity_poly.entity_id
_entity_poly.type
_entity_poly.pdbx_seq_one_letter_code
_entity_poly.pdbx_strand_id
1 'polypeptide(L)'
;MELNKLTPIVNKPNGWALMPLVVFFLLYFVVSLIINDFYKIPIAIAFLISSIFAVITTKGLSLNDRILQYSLGAANKNIMLMVWIFILAGAFAASAKAMGAIDATVGLAMMCLPSQLLLAGIFFASCFISLSIGTSVGTIVALVPIATGSV
;
A
#
# COMPACT_ATOMS: atom_id res chain seq x y z
N MET A 1 -13.14 32.57 8.97
CA MET A 1 -13.02 31.27 8.29
C MET A 1 -12.80 30.21 9.37
N GLU A 2 -13.79 29.34 9.60
CA GLU A 2 -13.87 28.52 10.82
C GLU A 2 -12.85 27.39 10.80
N LEU A 3 -11.72 27.59 11.46
CA LEU A 3 -10.68 26.59 11.74
C LEU A 3 -11.25 25.29 12.39
N ASN A 4 -12.44 25.39 13.01
CA ASN A 4 -13.12 24.27 13.67
C ASN A 4 -13.65 23.21 12.68
N LYS A 5 -13.77 23.51 11.39
CA LYS A 5 -14.15 22.53 10.35
C LYS A 5 -12.96 21.69 9.84
N LEU A 6 -11.74 22.09 10.17
CA LEU A 6 -10.51 21.41 9.72
C LEU A 6 -10.03 20.31 10.68
N THR A 7 -10.69 20.12 11.81
CA THR A 7 -10.38 19.00 12.72
C THR A 7 -11.25 17.78 12.39
N PRO A 8 -10.66 16.60 12.31
CA PRO A 8 -11.45 15.38 12.13
C PRO A 8 -12.41 15.21 13.33
N ILE A 9 -13.68 14.94 13.04
CA ILE A 9 -14.66 14.68 14.08
C ILE A 9 -14.33 13.32 14.71
N VAL A 10 -13.74 13.35 15.90
CA VAL A 10 -13.47 12.14 16.68
C VAL A 10 -14.77 11.71 17.36
N ASN A 11 -15.56 10.90 16.67
CA ASN A 11 -16.72 10.25 17.26
C ASN A 11 -16.31 9.03 18.09
N LYS A 12 -17.19 8.63 19.04
CA LYS A 12 -17.02 7.38 19.78
C LYS A 12 -16.85 6.22 18.78
N PRO A 13 -15.97 5.25 19.08
CA PRO A 13 -15.75 4.10 18.20
C PRO A 13 -17.09 3.39 17.96
N ASN A 14 -17.49 3.33 16.70
CA ASN A 14 -18.73 2.68 16.28
C ASN A 14 -18.36 1.56 15.29
N GLY A 15 -18.78 0.33 15.57
CA GLY A 15 -18.52 -0.81 14.70
C GLY A 15 -19.04 -0.63 13.26
N TRP A 16 -20.06 0.21 13.07
CA TRP A 16 -20.56 0.56 11.73
C TRP A 16 -19.54 1.33 10.87
N ALA A 17 -18.54 1.96 11.47
CA ALA A 17 -17.47 2.62 10.75
C ALA A 17 -16.57 1.63 9.98
N LEU A 18 -16.60 0.34 10.32
CA LEU A 18 -15.88 -0.72 9.63
C LEU A 18 -16.64 -1.27 8.41
N MET A 19 -17.92 -0.91 8.21
CA MET A 19 -18.72 -1.38 7.08
C MET A 19 -18.08 -1.16 5.70
N PRO A 20 -17.47 -0.01 5.40
CA PRO A 20 -16.78 0.18 4.12
C PRO A 20 -15.64 -0.81 3.89
N LEU A 21 -14.94 -1.20 4.95
CA LEU A 21 -13.88 -2.21 4.89
C LEU A 21 -14.46 -3.61 4.58
N VAL A 22 -15.56 -3.95 5.21
CA VAL A 22 -16.28 -5.21 4.92
C VAL A 22 -16.77 -5.24 3.47
N VAL A 23 -17.34 -4.14 2.98
CA VAL A 23 -17.77 -3.99 1.59
C VAL A 23 -16.59 -4.14 0.62
N PHE A 24 -15.44 -3.57 0.94
CA PHE A 24 -14.22 -3.73 0.16
C PHE A 24 -13.82 -5.21 0.04
N PHE A 25 -13.72 -5.91 1.18
CA PHE A 25 -13.33 -7.32 1.18
C PHE A 25 -14.33 -8.21 0.45
N LEU A 26 -15.64 -8.02 0.70
CA LEU A 26 -16.70 -8.79 0.02
C LEU A 26 -16.65 -8.55 -1.48
N LEU A 27 -16.59 -7.31 -1.92
CA LEU A 27 -16.54 -6.95 -3.33
C LEU A 27 -15.32 -7.55 -4.02
N TYR A 28 -14.14 -7.35 -3.41
CA TYR A 28 -12.89 -7.90 -3.96
C TYR A 28 -12.91 -9.42 -4.02
N PHE A 29 -13.37 -10.08 -2.96
CA PHE A 29 -13.43 -11.54 -2.88
C PHE A 29 -14.44 -12.15 -3.85
N VAL A 30 -15.66 -11.60 -3.89
CA VAL A 30 -16.73 -12.09 -4.79
C VAL A 30 -16.33 -11.93 -6.26
N VAL A 31 -15.83 -10.75 -6.64
CA VAL A 31 -15.41 -10.50 -8.03
C VAL A 31 -14.21 -11.37 -8.39
N SER A 32 -13.27 -11.58 -7.46
CA SER A 32 -12.13 -12.47 -7.66
C SER A 32 -12.54 -13.93 -7.89
N LEU A 33 -13.54 -14.42 -7.16
CA LEU A 33 -14.08 -15.77 -7.36
C LEU A 33 -14.78 -15.91 -8.71
N ILE A 34 -15.51 -14.88 -9.15
CA ILE A 34 -16.23 -14.90 -10.44
C ILE A 34 -15.23 -14.94 -11.61
N ILE A 35 -14.14 -14.16 -11.52
CA ILE A 35 -13.11 -14.07 -12.56
C ILE A 35 -12.12 -15.25 -12.46
N ASN A 36 -12.12 -15.95 -11.32
CA ASN A 36 -11.21 -17.06 -11.00
C ASN A 36 -9.72 -16.65 -11.09
N ASP A 37 -9.43 -15.36 -10.82
CA ASP A 37 -8.06 -14.80 -10.83
C ASP A 37 -7.99 -13.56 -9.94
N PHE A 38 -7.21 -13.65 -8.87
CA PHE A 38 -7.05 -12.57 -7.89
C PHE A 38 -6.22 -11.39 -8.41
N TYR A 39 -5.39 -11.60 -9.43
CA TYR A 39 -4.47 -10.57 -9.95
C TYR A 39 -5.09 -9.72 -11.07
N LYS A 40 -6.17 -10.19 -11.69
CA LYS A 40 -6.84 -9.45 -12.78
C LYS A 40 -7.67 -8.26 -12.30
N ILE A 41 -8.01 -8.23 -11.02
CA ILE A 41 -8.84 -7.15 -10.47
C ILE A 41 -7.93 -6.03 -9.96
N PRO A 42 -8.02 -4.81 -10.52
CA PRO A 42 -7.32 -3.68 -9.97
C PRO A 42 -7.87 -3.35 -8.57
N ILE A 43 -7.07 -3.59 -7.53
CA ILE A 43 -7.42 -3.30 -6.13
C ILE A 43 -7.90 -1.86 -5.96
N ALA A 44 -7.34 -0.92 -6.73
CA ALA A 44 -7.73 0.49 -6.72
C ALA A 44 -9.22 0.71 -7.01
N ILE A 45 -9.82 -0.09 -7.93
CA ILE A 45 -11.25 0.02 -8.26
C ILE A 45 -12.11 -0.42 -7.06
N ALA A 46 -11.75 -1.53 -6.41
CA ALA A 46 -12.46 -2.01 -5.22
C ALA A 46 -12.40 -0.99 -4.08
N PHE A 47 -11.23 -0.37 -3.87
CA PHE A 47 -11.07 0.72 -2.90
C PHE A 47 -11.90 1.95 -3.24
N LEU A 48 -11.95 2.35 -4.51
CA LEU A 48 -12.72 3.50 -4.97
C LEU A 48 -14.22 3.29 -4.71
N ILE A 49 -14.75 2.12 -5.05
CA ILE A 49 -16.16 1.79 -4.80
C ILE A 49 -16.46 1.79 -3.29
N SER A 50 -15.59 1.17 -2.49
CA SER A 50 -15.73 1.16 -1.04
C SER A 50 -15.66 2.56 -0.43
N SER A 51 -14.82 3.44 -0.97
CA SER A 51 -14.70 4.84 -0.55
C SER A 51 -15.96 5.64 -0.86
N ILE A 52 -16.54 5.46 -2.05
CA ILE A 52 -17.82 6.07 -2.43
C ILE A 52 -18.93 5.58 -1.48
N PHE A 53 -18.96 4.27 -1.22
CA PHE A 53 -19.91 3.69 -0.26
C PHE A 53 -19.76 4.30 1.14
N ALA A 54 -18.53 4.51 1.62
CA ALA A 54 -18.27 5.14 2.90
C ALA A 54 -18.84 6.56 2.98
N VAL A 55 -18.63 7.37 1.94
CA VAL A 55 -19.13 8.75 1.87
C VAL A 55 -20.67 8.78 1.84
N ILE A 56 -21.29 7.88 1.08
CA ILE A 56 -22.77 7.83 0.97
C ILE A 56 -23.41 7.36 2.27
N THR A 57 -22.84 6.34 2.92
CA THR A 57 -23.42 5.70 4.11
C THR A 57 -23.24 6.54 5.38
N THR A 58 -22.34 7.50 5.40
CA THR A 58 -22.15 8.41 6.55
C THR A 58 -23.41 9.23 6.76
N LYS A 59 -24.03 9.11 7.94
CA LYS A 59 -25.27 9.85 8.31
C LYS A 59 -24.95 11.09 9.13
N GLY A 60 -25.87 12.07 9.10
CA GLY A 60 -25.79 13.24 9.97
C GLY A 60 -24.91 14.40 9.49
N LEU A 61 -24.31 14.30 8.31
CA LEU A 61 -23.47 15.34 7.72
C LEU A 61 -23.97 15.69 6.31
N SER A 62 -23.74 16.93 5.87
CA SER A 62 -23.95 17.33 4.47
C SER A 62 -22.96 16.61 3.56
N LEU A 63 -23.25 16.48 2.25
CA LEU A 63 -22.32 15.85 1.31
C LEU A 63 -20.93 16.50 1.30
N ASN A 64 -20.91 17.83 1.36
CA ASN A 64 -19.65 18.58 1.40
C ASN A 64 -18.84 18.28 2.66
N ASP A 65 -19.51 18.17 3.82
CA ASP A 65 -18.83 17.85 5.07
C ASP A 65 -18.34 16.41 5.10
N ARG A 66 -19.05 15.46 4.49
CA ARG A 66 -18.59 14.06 4.34
C ARG A 66 -17.34 13.97 3.50
N ILE A 67 -17.32 14.63 2.34
CA ILE A 67 -16.16 14.70 1.45
C ILE A 67 -14.99 15.37 2.17
N LEU A 68 -15.24 16.45 2.90
CA LEU A 68 -14.22 17.14 3.67
C LEU A 68 -13.62 16.22 4.75
N GLN A 69 -14.43 15.51 5.53
CA GLN A 69 -13.96 14.59 6.56
C GLN A 69 -13.16 13.40 5.95
N TYR A 70 -13.61 12.88 4.82
CA TYR A 70 -12.88 11.85 4.09
C TYR A 70 -11.51 12.36 3.61
N SER A 71 -11.47 13.57 3.06
CA SER A 71 -10.23 14.20 2.60
C SER A 71 -9.27 14.50 3.75
N LEU A 72 -9.77 14.94 4.90
CA LEU A 72 -8.96 15.14 6.11
C LEU A 72 -8.37 13.83 6.63
N GLY A 73 -9.13 12.74 6.56
CA GLY A 73 -8.63 11.39 6.87
C GLY A 73 -7.51 10.97 5.93
N ALA A 74 -7.68 11.18 4.63
CA ALA A 74 -6.66 10.88 3.61
C ALA A 74 -5.41 11.77 3.74
N ALA A 75 -5.58 13.03 4.16
CA ALA A 75 -4.48 13.97 4.38
C ALA A 75 -3.73 13.77 5.71
N ASN A 76 -3.96 12.66 6.40
CA ASN A 76 -3.23 12.34 7.63
C ASN A 76 -1.71 12.30 7.35
N LYS A 77 -0.91 12.88 8.25
CA LYS A 77 0.54 12.98 8.11
C LYS A 77 1.20 11.63 7.79
N ASN A 78 0.78 10.56 8.47
CA ASN A 78 1.37 9.24 8.27
C ASN A 78 1.02 8.66 6.91
N ILE A 79 -0.21 8.88 6.43
CA ILE A 79 -0.66 8.43 5.10
C ILE A 79 0.11 9.19 4.01
N MET A 80 0.22 10.53 4.15
CA MET A 80 0.98 11.35 3.20
C MET A 80 2.45 10.94 3.15
N LEU A 81 3.06 10.66 4.31
CA LEU A 81 4.43 10.18 4.37
C LEU A 81 4.59 8.84 3.63
N MET A 82 3.66 7.89 3.82
CA MET A 82 3.69 6.63 3.09
C MET A 82 3.56 6.83 1.57
N VAL A 83 2.67 7.71 1.12
CA VAL A 83 2.51 8.04 -0.30
C VAL A 83 3.82 8.57 -0.89
N TRP A 84 4.47 9.50 -0.21
CA TRP A 84 5.78 10.03 -0.64
C TRP A 84 6.85 8.96 -0.69
N ILE A 85 6.92 8.09 0.32
CA ILE A 85 7.87 6.96 0.33
C ILE A 85 7.64 6.08 -0.90
N PHE A 86 6.41 5.71 -1.23
CA PHE A 86 6.12 4.86 -2.38
C PHE A 86 6.45 5.54 -3.71
N ILE A 87 6.17 6.82 -3.87
CA ILE A 87 6.51 7.58 -5.08
C ILE A 87 8.03 7.62 -5.28
N LEU A 88 8.77 8.02 -4.25
CA LEU A 88 10.23 8.12 -4.31
C LEU A 88 10.88 6.74 -4.53
N ALA A 89 10.36 5.73 -3.89
CA ALA A 89 10.82 4.36 -4.05
C ALA A 89 10.57 3.82 -5.45
N GLY A 90 9.41 4.10 -6.03
CA GLY A 90 9.11 3.75 -7.42
C GLY A 90 10.06 4.44 -8.40
N ALA A 91 10.33 5.73 -8.18
CA ALA A 91 11.29 6.48 -8.98
C ALA A 91 12.72 5.91 -8.85
N PHE A 92 13.14 5.57 -7.63
CA PHE A 92 14.43 4.92 -7.38
C PHE A 92 14.53 3.57 -8.08
N ALA A 93 13.51 2.71 -7.94
CA ALA A 93 13.48 1.40 -8.58
C ALA A 93 13.54 1.51 -10.12
N ALA A 94 12.79 2.45 -10.70
CA ALA A 94 12.82 2.71 -12.14
C ALA A 94 14.22 3.18 -12.60
N SER A 95 14.86 4.08 -11.85
CA SER A 95 16.21 4.55 -12.15
C SER A 95 17.25 3.41 -12.03
N ALA A 96 17.16 2.61 -10.97
CA ALA A 96 18.05 1.47 -10.74
C ALA A 96 17.92 0.42 -11.86
N LYS A 97 16.70 0.18 -12.33
CA LYS A 97 16.44 -0.71 -13.48
C LYS A 97 17.02 -0.14 -14.78
N ALA A 98 16.80 1.15 -15.04
CA ALA A 98 17.32 1.80 -16.25
C ALA A 98 18.84 1.82 -16.32
N MET A 99 19.54 1.88 -15.18
CA MET A 99 21.00 1.80 -15.09
C MET A 99 21.54 0.35 -15.13
N GLY A 100 20.68 -0.67 -15.15
CA GLY A 100 21.10 -2.07 -15.05
C GLY A 100 21.62 -2.49 -13.67
N ALA A 101 21.44 -1.64 -12.65
CA ALA A 101 21.93 -1.93 -11.29
C ALA A 101 21.22 -3.12 -10.66
N ILE A 102 19.94 -3.34 -10.98
CA ILE A 102 19.17 -4.50 -10.50
C ILE A 102 19.74 -5.76 -11.10
N ASP A 103 19.95 -5.82 -12.43
CA ASP A 103 20.45 -6.98 -13.13
C ASP A 103 21.88 -7.33 -12.69
N ALA A 104 22.73 -6.32 -12.49
CA ALA A 104 24.07 -6.51 -11.96
C ALA A 104 24.06 -7.08 -10.51
N THR A 105 23.16 -6.60 -9.66
CA THR A 105 23.02 -7.07 -8.27
C THR A 105 22.51 -8.51 -8.24
N VAL A 106 21.52 -8.83 -9.08
CA VAL A 106 20.97 -10.18 -9.22
C VAL A 106 22.04 -11.13 -9.76
N GLY A 107 22.78 -10.73 -10.82
CA GLY A 107 23.86 -11.52 -11.38
C GLY A 107 24.95 -11.84 -10.35
N LEU A 108 25.33 -10.86 -9.53
CA LEU A 108 26.30 -11.04 -8.45
C LEU A 108 25.77 -11.98 -7.35
N ALA A 109 24.50 -11.83 -6.98
CA ALA A 109 23.86 -12.71 -6.00
C ALA A 109 23.80 -14.16 -6.50
N MET A 110 23.49 -14.38 -7.78
CA MET A 110 23.46 -15.72 -8.39
C MET A 110 24.86 -16.34 -8.55
N MET A 111 25.91 -15.54 -8.67
CA MET A 111 27.29 -16.05 -8.66
C MET A 111 27.75 -16.49 -7.28
N CYS A 112 27.28 -15.79 -6.23
CA CYS A 112 27.68 -16.06 -4.85
C CYS A 112 26.83 -17.12 -4.15
N LEU A 113 25.57 -17.29 -4.56
CA LEU A 113 24.58 -18.15 -3.91
C LEU A 113 24.03 -19.17 -4.91
N PRO A 114 24.05 -20.48 -4.59
CA PRO A 114 23.33 -21.45 -5.39
C PRO A 114 21.83 -21.13 -5.37
N SER A 115 21.13 -21.41 -6.46
CA SER A 115 19.71 -21.07 -6.65
C SER A 115 18.79 -21.57 -5.52
N GLN A 116 19.16 -22.66 -4.88
CA GLN A 116 18.44 -23.24 -3.74
C GLN A 116 18.54 -22.38 -2.47
N LEU A 117 19.59 -21.59 -2.32
CA LEU A 117 19.83 -20.70 -1.17
C LEU A 117 19.43 -19.25 -1.44
N LEU A 118 19.03 -18.91 -2.66
CA LEU A 118 18.67 -17.54 -3.04
C LEU A 118 17.51 -17.03 -2.20
N LEU A 119 16.46 -17.84 -2.03
CA LEU A 119 15.30 -17.49 -1.21
C LEU A 119 15.68 -17.23 0.26
N ALA A 120 16.54 -18.09 0.82
CA ALA A 120 17.04 -17.90 2.17
C ALA A 120 17.90 -16.65 2.28
N GLY A 121 18.73 -16.35 1.28
CA GLY A 121 19.53 -15.13 1.22
C GLY A 121 18.67 -13.86 1.20
N ILE A 122 17.62 -13.81 0.40
CA ILE A 122 16.66 -12.70 0.36
C ILE A 122 15.95 -12.57 1.72
N PHE A 123 15.58 -13.68 2.36
CA PHE A 123 14.96 -13.67 3.68
C PHE A 123 15.89 -13.05 4.73
N PHE A 124 17.14 -13.49 4.82
CA PHE A 124 18.11 -12.93 5.76
C PHE A 124 18.39 -11.45 5.47
N ALA A 125 18.56 -11.06 4.21
CA ALA A 125 18.73 -9.67 3.82
C ALA A 125 17.53 -8.83 4.26
N SER A 126 16.31 -9.33 4.09
CA SER A 126 15.08 -8.67 4.55
C SER A 126 15.08 -8.43 6.06
N CYS A 127 15.54 -9.44 6.84
CA CYS A 127 15.63 -9.31 8.28
C CYS A 127 16.63 -8.22 8.70
N PHE A 128 17.83 -8.21 8.11
CA PHE A 128 18.84 -7.19 8.41
C PHE A 128 18.40 -5.77 8.02
N ILE A 129 17.81 -5.61 6.84
CA ILE A 129 17.31 -4.32 6.36
C ILE A 129 16.15 -3.84 7.24
N SER A 130 15.23 -4.74 7.59
CA SER A 130 14.10 -4.41 8.47
C SER A 130 14.55 -3.96 9.85
N LEU A 131 15.56 -4.61 10.42
CA LEU A 131 16.15 -4.20 11.69
C LEU A 131 16.86 -2.84 11.59
N SER A 132 17.54 -2.57 10.47
CA SER A 132 18.27 -1.33 10.26
C SER A 132 17.36 -0.13 10.02
N ILE A 133 16.32 -0.29 9.21
CA ILE A 133 15.38 0.78 8.83
C ILE A 133 14.27 0.93 9.88
N GLY A 134 13.94 -0.15 10.61
CA GLY A 134 12.87 -0.15 11.63
C GLY A 134 11.46 -0.07 11.06
N THR A 135 11.27 -0.21 9.74
CA THR A 135 9.96 -0.16 9.08
C THR A 135 9.82 -1.28 8.04
N SER A 136 8.66 -1.97 8.06
CA SER A 136 8.33 -2.98 7.05
C SER A 136 8.22 -2.40 5.64
N VAL A 137 7.65 -1.20 5.52
CA VAL A 137 7.48 -0.51 4.24
C VAL A 137 8.83 -0.23 3.58
N GLY A 138 9.80 0.30 4.34
CA GLY A 138 11.15 0.57 3.82
C GLY A 138 11.86 -0.70 3.35
N THR A 139 11.69 -1.81 4.06
CA THR A 139 12.26 -3.11 3.68
C THR A 139 11.66 -3.64 2.38
N ILE A 140 10.33 -3.61 2.24
CA ILE A 140 9.63 -4.04 1.02
C ILE A 140 10.11 -3.23 -0.18
N VAL A 141 10.14 -1.91 -0.04
CA VAL A 141 10.54 -1.00 -1.10
C VAL A 141 11.97 -1.22 -1.55
N ALA A 142 12.89 -1.50 -0.63
CA ALA A 142 14.30 -1.75 -0.95
C ALA A 142 14.50 -3.11 -1.65
N LEU A 143 13.78 -4.15 -1.25
CA LEU A 143 14.05 -5.53 -1.69
C LEU A 143 13.18 -6.04 -2.83
N VAL A 144 11.95 -5.55 -2.99
CA VAL A 144 11.05 -6.03 -4.06
C VAL A 144 11.69 -5.92 -5.45
N PRO A 145 12.36 -4.81 -5.83
CA PRO A 145 12.98 -4.73 -7.15
C PRO A 145 14.05 -5.81 -7.38
N ILE A 146 14.82 -6.14 -6.32
CA ILE A 146 15.87 -7.16 -6.37
C ILE A 146 15.25 -8.56 -6.44
N ALA A 147 14.27 -8.83 -5.58
CA ALA A 147 13.59 -10.12 -5.51
C ALA A 147 12.84 -10.46 -6.82
N THR A 148 12.18 -9.48 -7.43
CA THR A 148 11.47 -9.67 -8.71
C THR A 148 12.39 -9.78 -9.92
N GLY A 149 13.59 -9.24 -9.85
CA GLY A 149 14.61 -9.38 -10.91
C GLY A 149 15.34 -10.71 -10.87
N SER A 150 15.22 -11.49 -9.76
CA SER A 150 15.86 -12.79 -9.58
C SER A 150 14.97 -13.98 -9.96
N VAL A 151 13.74 -13.74 -10.38
CA VAL A 151 12.75 -14.72 -10.87
C VAL A 151 12.60 -14.57 -12.38
#